data_3fd5061bc4323a9e28e255c1c7c16539
#
_entry.id   3fd5061bc4323a9e28e255c1c7c16539
#
_cell.length_a   1.000
_cell.length_b   1.000
_cell.length_c   1.000
_cell.angle_alpha   90.00
_cell.angle_beta   90.00
_cell.angle_gamma   90.00
#
_symmetry.space_group_name_H-M   'P 1'
#
loop_
_entity.id
_entity.type
_entity.pdbx_description
1 polymer ?
#
loop_
_entity_poly.entity_id
_entity_poly.type
_entity_poly.pdbx_seq_one_letter_code
_entity_poly.pdbx_strand_id
1 'polypeptide(L)'
;MCPGGFIVPAASGPEQVVVNGMSPSNRGSRWSNSGMVVEIQPEDIINDKRLTVNNEAEETFPELAVLHFQEELERQCWLQGGRRQTAPAQRMVDFTRKKLSYDLPESSYSPGLISSPLHFSKLL
;
A
#
# COMPACT_ATOMS: atom_id res chain seq x y z
N MET A 1 16.90 2.08 5.57
CA MET A 1 16.19 1.80 6.84
C MET A 1 16.29 3.03 7.72
N CYS A 2 15.16 3.44 8.30
CA CYS A 2 15.09 4.63 9.17
C CYS A 2 14.96 4.21 10.63
N PRO A 3 16.04 4.29 11.44
CA PRO A 3 16.00 3.90 12.85
C PRO A 3 15.14 4.87 13.67
N GLY A 4 14.42 4.33 14.66
CA GLY A 4 13.59 5.10 15.57
C GLY A 4 12.36 5.72 14.94
N GLY A 5 11.93 5.23 13.77
CA GLY A 5 10.81 5.77 13.04
C GLY A 5 9.46 5.15 13.41
N PHE A 6 8.40 5.85 13.03
CA PHE A 6 7.01 5.41 13.19
C PHE A 6 6.33 5.36 11.84
N ILE A 7 5.33 4.49 11.72
CA ILE A 7 4.40 4.50 10.60
C ILE A 7 3.14 5.24 11.02
N VAL A 8 2.70 6.18 10.19
CA VAL A 8 1.54 7.03 10.44
C VAL A 8 0.58 7.00 9.27
N PRO A 9 -0.73 7.24 9.51
CA PRO A 9 -1.68 7.43 8.42
C PRO A 9 -1.32 8.67 7.59
N ALA A 10 -1.43 8.57 6.27
CA ALA A 10 -1.09 9.64 5.33
C ALA A 10 -2.09 9.78 4.18
N ALA A 11 -3.28 9.20 4.32
CA ALA A 11 -4.32 9.27 3.29
C ALA A 11 -4.79 10.72 3.09
N SER A 12 -4.95 11.11 1.83
CA SER A 12 -5.48 12.43 1.44
C SER A 12 -6.98 12.43 1.17
N GLY A 13 -7.59 11.27 1.06
CA GLY A 13 -9.03 11.08 0.80
C GLY A 13 -9.71 10.23 1.85
N PRO A 14 -11.08 10.26 1.90
CA PRO A 14 -11.84 9.63 2.98
C PRO A 14 -11.91 8.11 2.91
N GLU A 15 -11.81 7.51 1.74
CA GLU A 15 -11.94 6.06 1.51
C GLU A 15 -10.61 5.45 1.03
N GLN A 16 -9.53 5.86 1.65
CA GLN A 16 -8.18 5.46 1.28
C GLN A 16 -7.37 5.08 2.50
N VAL A 17 -6.45 4.14 2.33
CA VAL A 17 -5.40 3.85 3.31
C VAL A 17 -4.04 4.06 2.64
N VAL A 18 -3.32 5.02 3.15
CA VAL A 18 -1.92 5.29 2.81
C VAL A 18 -1.15 5.44 4.11
N VAL A 19 0.02 4.89 4.16
CA VAL A 19 0.90 4.99 5.32
C VAL A 19 2.22 5.65 4.94
N ASN A 20 2.80 6.36 5.89
CA ASN A 20 4.09 7.00 5.72
C ASN A 20 5.00 6.71 6.89
N GLY A 21 6.28 6.51 6.62
CA GLY A 21 7.30 6.38 7.65
C GLY A 21 7.84 7.75 8.06
N MET A 22 7.89 8.00 9.35
CA MET A 22 8.46 9.23 9.92
C MET A 22 9.56 8.87 10.92
N SER A 23 10.65 9.64 10.91
CA SER A 23 11.72 9.52 11.90
C SER A 23 11.80 10.81 12.72
N PRO A 24 11.48 10.76 14.03
CA PRO A 24 11.67 11.90 14.90
C PRO A 24 13.17 12.19 15.08
N SER A 25 13.48 13.41 15.46
CA SER A 25 14.87 13.88 15.57
C SER A 25 15.74 13.07 16.53
N ASN A 26 15.16 12.55 17.61
CA ASN A 26 15.92 11.76 18.59
C ASN A 26 16.17 10.30 18.17
N ARG A 27 15.45 9.78 17.18
CA ARG A 27 15.61 8.41 16.65
C ARG A 27 15.71 7.30 17.70
N GLY A 28 15.12 7.53 18.88
CA GLY A 28 15.27 6.68 20.05
C GLY A 28 14.16 5.65 20.26
N SER A 29 13.19 5.56 19.35
CA SER A 29 12.16 4.53 19.48
C SER A 29 12.71 3.13 19.18
N ARG A 30 12.04 2.12 19.68
CA ARG A 30 12.38 0.71 19.42
C ARG A 30 12.07 0.26 17.99
N TRP A 31 11.47 1.12 17.19
CA TRP A 31 11.03 0.81 15.85
C TRP A 31 12.04 1.24 14.79
N SER A 32 11.96 0.60 13.64
CA SER A 32 12.59 1.07 12.42
C SER A 32 11.66 0.82 11.25
N ASN A 33 11.78 1.61 10.20
CA ASN A 33 11.01 1.44 8.99
C ASN A 33 11.89 1.53 7.74
N SER A 34 11.39 0.96 6.66
CA SER A 34 11.96 1.16 5.33
C SER A 34 10.86 1.06 4.28
N GLY A 35 11.08 1.69 3.14
CA GLY A 35 10.21 1.56 1.98
C GLY A 35 10.72 0.51 1.01
N MET A 36 9.80 -0.29 0.50
CA MET A 36 10.02 -1.12 -0.68
C MET A 36 9.28 -0.46 -1.84
N VAL A 37 9.98 -0.19 -2.92
CA VAL A 37 9.46 0.56 -4.06
C VAL A 37 9.42 -0.33 -5.28
N VAL A 38 8.32 -0.26 -6.00
CA VAL A 38 8.14 -0.87 -7.32
C VAL A 38 7.83 0.25 -8.30
N GLU A 39 8.61 0.33 -9.37
CA GLU A 39 8.32 1.26 -10.46
C GLU A 39 7.22 0.69 -11.34
N ILE A 40 6.19 1.47 -11.58
CA ILE A 40 5.04 1.11 -12.41
C ILE A 40 5.00 2.03 -13.61
N GLN A 41 5.07 1.45 -14.79
CA GLN A 41 4.97 2.18 -16.04
C GLN A 41 3.52 2.22 -16.52
N PRO A 42 3.09 3.26 -17.28
CA PRO A 42 1.74 3.33 -17.81
C PRO A 42 1.34 2.10 -18.62
N GLU A 43 2.27 1.50 -19.34
CA GLU A 43 2.05 0.31 -20.16
C GLU A 43 1.69 -0.93 -19.33
N ASP A 44 2.21 -1.03 -18.12
CA ASP A 44 1.90 -2.12 -17.19
C ASP A 44 0.42 -2.10 -16.81
N ILE A 45 -0.13 -0.91 -16.63
CA ILE A 45 -1.53 -0.69 -16.24
C ILE A 45 -2.45 -0.92 -17.43
N ILE A 46 -2.13 -0.34 -18.58
CA ILE A 46 -2.93 -0.44 -19.80
C ILE A 46 -3.06 -1.89 -20.27
N ASN A 47 -2.01 -2.68 -20.12
CA ASN A 47 -1.98 -4.08 -20.50
C ASN A 47 -2.67 -5.01 -19.48
N ASP A 48 -2.90 -4.58 -18.25
CA ASP A 48 -3.65 -5.37 -17.26
C ASP A 48 -5.15 -5.09 -17.37
N LYS A 49 -5.84 -5.97 -18.08
CA LYS A 49 -7.30 -5.88 -18.31
C LYS A 49 -8.16 -5.81 -17.04
N ARG A 50 -7.59 -6.09 -15.88
CA ARG A 50 -8.31 -6.00 -14.59
C ARG A 50 -8.30 -4.59 -14.02
N LEU A 51 -7.39 -3.75 -14.52
CA LEU A 51 -7.19 -2.37 -14.08
C LEU A 51 -7.75 -1.36 -15.07
N THR A 52 -8.11 -1.78 -16.29
CA THR A 52 -8.73 -0.93 -17.28
C THR A 52 -10.19 -0.69 -16.93
N VAL A 53 -10.46 0.47 -16.39
CA VAL A 53 -11.75 1.10 -16.52
C VAL A 53 -11.82 1.61 -17.96
N ASN A 54 -12.84 1.22 -18.73
CA ASN A 54 -13.05 1.62 -20.12
C ASN A 54 -13.28 3.14 -20.23
N ASN A 55 -12.21 3.91 -20.14
CA ASN A 55 -12.24 5.35 -20.30
C ASN A 55 -11.34 5.74 -21.48
N GLU A 56 -11.96 6.23 -22.56
CA GLU A 56 -11.24 6.77 -23.72
C GLU A 56 -10.22 7.85 -23.33
N ALA A 57 -10.45 8.54 -22.19
CA ALA A 57 -9.53 9.52 -21.64
C ALA A 57 -8.20 8.92 -21.17
N GLU A 58 -8.17 7.68 -20.69
CA GLU A 58 -6.96 6.99 -20.22
C GLU A 58 -6.05 6.58 -21.39
N GLU A 59 -6.62 6.24 -22.54
CA GLU A 59 -5.84 5.97 -23.75
C GLU A 59 -5.16 7.23 -24.29
N THR A 60 -5.80 8.39 -24.11
CA THR A 60 -5.27 9.68 -24.58
C THR A 60 -4.24 10.27 -23.61
N PHE A 61 -4.38 10.01 -22.29
CA PHE A 61 -3.52 10.53 -21.22
C PHE A 61 -3.07 9.40 -20.32
N PRO A 62 -1.95 8.71 -20.63
CA PRO A 62 -1.44 7.59 -19.84
C PRO A 62 -1.18 7.92 -18.36
N GLU A 63 -0.87 9.18 -18.05
CA GLU A 63 -0.64 9.65 -16.68
C GLU A 63 -1.90 9.54 -15.82
N LEU A 64 -3.09 9.69 -16.41
CA LEU A 64 -4.36 9.52 -15.70
C LEU A 64 -4.59 8.05 -15.31
N ALA A 65 -4.14 7.10 -16.14
CA ALA A 65 -4.21 5.68 -15.81
C ALA A 65 -3.39 5.34 -14.56
N VAL A 66 -2.20 5.93 -14.43
CA VAL A 66 -1.34 5.75 -13.25
C VAL A 66 -2.01 6.31 -11.99
N LEU A 67 -2.61 7.50 -12.10
CA LEU A 67 -3.33 8.11 -10.98
C LEU A 67 -4.54 7.28 -10.55
N HIS A 68 -5.35 6.83 -11.48
CA HIS A 68 -6.52 5.98 -11.20
C HIS A 68 -6.10 4.63 -10.59
N PHE A 69 -5.00 4.06 -11.06
CA PHE A 69 -4.43 2.85 -10.47
C PHE A 69 -4.05 3.07 -9.01
N GLN A 70 -3.37 4.16 -8.70
CA GLN A 70 -3.00 4.52 -7.34
C GLN A 70 -4.24 4.69 -6.45
N GLU A 71 -5.22 5.47 -6.89
CA GLU A 71 -6.46 5.72 -6.14
C GLU A 71 -7.24 4.42 -5.87
N GLU A 72 -7.33 3.54 -6.86
CA GLU A 72 -8.01 2.25 -6.70
C GLU A 72 -7.24 1.32 -5.76
N LEU A 73 -5.91 1.29 -5.81
CA LEU A 73 -5.09 0.52 -4.88
C LEU A 73 -5.28 0.99 -3.44
N GLU A 74 -5.26 2.30 -3.21
CA GLU A 74 -5.49 2.91 -1.90
C GLU A 74 -6.89 2.61 -1.36
N ARG A 75 -7.89 2.63 -2.25
CA ARG A 75 -9.27 2.26 -1.93
C ARG A 75 -9.41 0.77 -1.60
N GLN A 76 -8.76 -0.11 -2.35
CA GLN A 76 -8.76 -1.54 -2.07
C GLN A 76 -8.12 -1.84 -0.71
N CYS A 77 -7.05 -1.16 -0.36
CA CYS A 77 -6.45 -1.27 0.97
C CYS A 77 -7.42 -0.84 2.07
N TRP A 78 -8.19 0.22 1.85
CA TRP A 78 -9.21 0.67 2.79
C TRP A 78 -10.35 -0.36 2.96
N LEU A 79 -10.83 -0.95 1.86
CA LEU A 79 -11.85 -2.01 1.90
C LEU A 79 -11.33 -3.25 2.65
N GLN A 80 -10.12 -3.70 2.35
CA GLN A 80 -9.49 -4.84 3.01
C GLN A 80 -9.23 -4.57 4.49
N GLY A 81 -8.96 -3.32 4.86
CA GLY A 81 -8.81 -2.86 6.24
C GLY A 81 -10.13 -2.75 7.03
N GLY A 82 -11.25 -3.17 6.46
CA GLY A 82 -12.57 -3.12 7.12
C GLY A 82 -13.21 -1.73 7.09
N ARG A 83 -12.92 -0.95 6.07
CA ARG A 83 -13.41 0.44 5.89
C ARG A 83 -13.00 1.37 7.03
N ARG A 84 -11.77 1.22 7.48
CA ARG A 84 -11.13 2.03 8.54
C ARG A 84 -9.71 2.34 8.11
N GLN A 85 -8.99 3.05 8.97
CA GLN A 85 -7.56 3.30 8.79
C GLN A 85 -6.67 2.13 9.24
N THR A 86 -7.25 0.99 9.58
CA THR A 86 -6.52 -0.26 9.80
C THR A 86 -5.87 -0.69 8.49
N ALA A 87 -4.55 -0.87 8.50
CA ALA A 87 -3.81 -1.20 7.30
C ALA A 87 -3.75 -2.71 7.05
N PRO A 88 -4.05 -3.18 5.84
CA PRO A 88 -3.77 -4.55 5.46
C PRO A 88 -2.26 -4.79 5.52
N ALA A 89 -1.87 -5.91 6.10
CA ALA A 89 -0.49 -6.24 6.34
C ALA A 89 -0.20 -7.72 6.14
N GLN A 90 1.03 -7.98 5.77
CA GLN A 90 1.56 -9.32 5.55
C GLN A 90 3.03 -9.33 5.92
N ARG A 91 3.50 -10.42 6.53
CA ARG A 91 4.93 -10.59 6.74
C ARG A 91 5.64 -10.70 5.39
N MET A 92 6.80 -10.09 5.27
CA MET A 92 7.55 -10.12 4.00
C MET A 92 7.87 -11.56 3.55
N VAL A 93 8.18 -12.45 4.47
CA VAL A 93 8.43 -13.87 4.15
C VAL A 93 7.19 -14.57 3.59
N ASP A 94 6.01 -14.23 4.09
CA ASP A 94 4.74 -14.79 3.60
C ASP A 94 4.35 -14.15 2.27
N PHE A 95 4.60 -12.87 2.11
CA PHE A 95 4.41 -12.15 0.85
C PHE A 95 5.22 -12.79 -0.28
N THR A 96 6.50 -13.05 -0.06
CA THR A 96 7.36 -13.70 -1.06
C THR A 96 6.94 -15.14 -1.37
N ARG A 97 6.34 -15.82 -0.40
CA ARG A 97 5.81 -17.19 -0.54
C ARG A 97 4.36 -17.24 -1.02
N LYS A 98 3.75 -16.07 -1.28
CA LYS A 98 2.33 -15.94 -1.67
C LYS A 98 1.37 -16.60 -0.66
N LYS A 99 1.65 -16.43 0.63
CA LYS A 99 0.86 -16.98 1.74
C LYS A 99 0.30 -15.87 2.60
N LEU A 100 -0.87 -16.12 3.19
CA LEU A 100 -1.46 -15.25 4.19
C LEU A 100 -0.65 -15.34 5.50
N SER A 101 -0.43 -14.20 6.16
CA SER A 101 0.13 -14.16 7.51
C SER A 101 -0.99 -14.35 8.53
N TYR A 102 -0.91 -15.39 9.34
CA TYR A 102 -1.88 -15.66 10.39
C TYR A 102 -1.56 -14.94 11.70
N ASP A 103 -0.32 -14.53 11.86
CA ASP A 103 0.19 -13.88 13.05
C ASP A 103 1.06 -12.69 12.64
N LEU A 104 0.61 -11.49 13.02
CA LEU A 104 1.32 -10.25 12.75
C LEU A 104 2.02 -9.77 14.01
N PRO A 105 3.29 -9.37 13.92
CA PRO A 105 3.99 -8.78 15.06
C PRO A 105 3.41 -7.41 15.43
N GLU A 106 3.74 -6.91 16.59
CA GLU A 106 3.49 -5.51 16.92
C GLU A 106 4.11 -4.57 15.89
N SER A 107 3.48 -3.43 15.68
CA SER A 107 3.99 -2.39 14.80
C SER A 107 3.82 -1.01 15.43
N SER A 108 4.50 -0.04 14.87
CA SER A 108 4.36 1.37 15.28
C SER A 108 3.09 2.04 14.73
N TYR A 109 2.34 1.36 13.86
CA TYR A 109 1.14 1.91 13.24
C TYR A 109 -0.04 1.89 14.21
N SER A 110 -0.39 3.07 14.76
CA SER A 110 -1.38 3.24 15.82
C SER A 110 -2.79 2.76 15.45
N PRO A 111 -3.31 2.98 14.23
CA PRO A 111 -4.63 2.46 13.84
C PRO A 111 -4.71 0.94 13.79
N GLY A 112 -3.58 0.25 13.77
CA GLY A 112 -3.51 -1.19 13.78
C GLY A 112 -3.41 -1.83 12.40
N LEU A 113 -3.08 -3.12 12.42
CA LEU A 113 -2.92 -3.95 11.24
C LEU A 113 -4.01 -5.00 11.17
N ILE A 114 -4.39 -5.36 9.95
CA ILE A 114 -5.23 -6.52 9.69
C ILE A 114 -4.49 -7.50 8.78
N SER A 115 -4.55 -8.78 9.11
CA SER A 115 -3.99 -9.83 8.26
C SER A 115 -4.80 -9.92 6.96
N SER A 116 -4.17 -9.50 5.88
CA SER A 116 -4.77 -9.57 4.55
C SER A 116 -3.68 -9.84 3.52
N PRO A 117 -3.92 -10.75 2.57
CA PRO A 117 -2.99 -10.92 1.48
C PRO A 117 -2.96 -9.63 0.66
N LEU A 118 -1.76 -9.12 0.46
CA LEU A 118 -1.54 -7.96 -0.38
C LEU A 118 -1.59 -8.42 -1.85
N HIS A 119 -2.76 -8.31 -2.43
CA HIS A 119 -2.96 -8.60 -3.85
C HIS A 119 -2.55 -7.39 -4.68
N PHE A 120 -1.27 -7.09 -4.67
CA PHE A 120 -0.73 -6.30 -5.76
C PHE A 120 -0.82 -7.18 -7.01
N SER A 121 -1.38 -6.65 -8.05
CA SER A 121 -1.58 -7.36 -9.32
C SER A 121 -0.32 -8.13 -9.78
N LYS A 122 -0.36 -8.80 -10.90
CA LYS A 122 0.79 -9.50 -11.47
C LYS A 122 2.04 -8.64 -11.73
N LEU A 123 1.97 -7.33 -11.39
CA LEU A 123 3.10 -6.39 -11.49
C LEU A 123 4.19 -6.63 -10.43
N LEU A 124 3.96 -7.50 -9.47
CA LEU A 124 4.93 -7.97 -8.48
C LEU A 124 5.20 -9.47 -8.71
#